data_7fcb8c17b6eafb4dbed01d19c408e2dc
#
_entry.id   7fcb8c17b6eafb4dbed01d19c408e2dc
#
_cell.length_a   1.000
_cell.length_b   1.000
_cell.length_c   1.000
_cell.angle_alpha   90.00
_cell.angle_beta   90.00
_cell.angle_gamma   90.00
#
_symmetry.space_group_name_H-M   'P 1'
#
loop_
_entity.id
_entity.type
_entity.pdbx_description
1 polymer ?
#
loop_
_entity_poly.entity_id
_entity_poly.type
_entity_poly.pdbx_seq_one_letter_code
_entity_poly.pdbx_strand_id
1 'polypeptide(L)'
;NSDISVSQLKGPQRPIVSENQRGEVLAALTCVDYVVVFSEPDPLRVITAVQPDVLVKSTDWDPKEIIGREVVEARGGSVLSVPEVTGISTTILIERMRTAL
;
A
#
# COMPACT_ATOMS: atom_id res chain seq x y z
N ASN A 1 1.09 5.25 2.38
CA ASN A 1 2.05 6.30 2.03
C ASN A 1 1.42 7.69 2.19
N SER A 2 2.17 8.65 2.77
CA SER A 2 1.77 10.06 2.78
C SER A 2 1.68 10.62 1.36
N ASP A 3 1.07 11.79 1.21
CA ASP A 3 0.99 12.46 -0.09
C ASP A 3 2.37 12.76 -0.68
N ILE A 4 3.31 13.18 0.16
CA ILE A 4 4.70 13.44 -0.26
C ILE A 4 5.36 12.15 -0.76
N SER A 5 5.21 11.06 -0.03
CA SER A 5 5.76 9.76 -0.40
C SER A 5 5.16 9.24 -1.72
N VAL A 6 3.85 9.38 -1.91
CA VAL A 6 3.19 9.00 -3.17
C VAL A 6 3.71 9.83 -4.34
N SER A 7 3.85 11.15 -4.17
CA SER A 7 4.37 12.02 -5.21
C SER A 7 5.80 11.66 -5.64
N GLN A 8 6.63 11.28 -4.67
CA GLN A 8 8.00 10.84 -4.95
C GLN A 8 8.04 9.53 -5.74
N LEU A 9 7.11 8.63 -5.49
CA LEU A 9 7.06 7.31 -6.15
C LEU A 9 6.34 7.35 -7.50
N LYS A 10 5.28 8.15 -7.63
CA LYS A 10 4.37 8.12 -8.78
C LYS A 10 4.33 9.40 -9.60
N GLY A 11 5.05 10.41 -9.19
CA GLY A 11 5.14 11.69 -9.89
C GLY A 11 4.30 12.81 -9.25
N PRO A 12 4.51 14.07 -9.69
CA PRO A 12 3.97 15.25 -9.02
C PRO A 12 2.45 15.39 -9.14
N GLN A 13 1.81 14.64 -10.04
CA GLN A 13 0.35 14.67 -10.20
C GLN A 13 -0.37 13.64 -9.33
N ARG A 14 0.35 12.92 -8.52
CA ARG A 14 -0.19 11.93 -7.58
C ARG A 14 0.14 12.31 -6.14
N PRO A 15 -0.69 12.00 -5.17
CA PRO A 15 -1.95 11.27 -5.29
C PRO A 15 -3.10 12.14 -5.81
N ILE A 16 -4.18 11.51 -6.25
CA ILE A 16 -5.43 12.19 -6.60
C ILE A 16 -6.25 12.45 -5.33
N VAL A 17 -6.31 11.46 -4.45
CA VAL A 17 -7.05 11.54 -3.17
C VAL A 17 -6.03 11.75 -2.04
N SER A 18 -6.28 12.74 -1.18
CA SER A 18 -5.38 13.08 -0.08
C SER A 18 -5.20 11.96 0.93
N GLU A 19 -4.08 11.97 1.64
CA GLU A 19 -3.79 10.97 2.67
C GLU A 19 -4.85 10.91 3.77
N ASN A 20 -5.41 12.06 4.15
CA ASN A 20 -6.47 12.12 5.15
C ASN A 20 -7.73 11.41 4.67
N GLN A 21 -8.13 11.66 3.43
CA GLN A 21 -9.31 11.02 2.84
C GLN A 21 -9.09 9.53 2.62
N ARG A 22 -7.92 9.14 2.13
CA ARG A 22 -7.57 7.71 1.97
C ARG A 22 -7.60 6.98 3.31
N GLY A 23 -7.03 7.61 4.34
CA GLY A 23 -7.02 7.05 5.68
C GLY A 23 -8.42 6.90 6.28
N GLU A 24 -9.29 7.90 6.09
CA GLU A 24 -10.68 7.84 6.55
C GLU A 24 -11.46 6.69 5.90
N VAL A 25 -11.30 6.49 4.59
CA VAL A 25 -11.96 5.40 3.88
C VAL A 25 -11.50 4.05 4.41
N LEU A 26 -10.19 3.86 4.56
CA LEU A 26 -9.65 2.62 5.11
C LEU A 26 -10.11 2.37 6.54
N ALA A 27 -10.11 3.41 7.37
CA ALA A 27 -10.52 3.29 8.77
C ALA A 27 -12.00 2.95 8.93
N ALA A 28 -12.81 3.23 7.91
CA ALA A 28 -14.24 2.92 7.93
C ALA A 28 -14.55 1.45 7.64
N LEU A 29 -13.57 0.67 7.15
CA LEU A 29 -13.75 -0.76 6.92
C LEU A 29 -13.76 -1.52 8.24
N THR A 30 -14.73 -2.41 8.41
CA THR A 30 -14.89 -3.18 9.65
C THR A 30 -13.65 -4.02 9.98
N CYS A 31 -12.93 -4.49 8.97
CA CYS A 31 -11.75 -5.33 9.15
C CYS A 31 -10.47 -4.56 9.48
N VAL A 32 -10.51 -3.23 9.47
CA VAL A 32 -9.34 -2.38 9.74
C VAL A 32 -9.41 -1.82 11.15
N ASP A 33 -8.44 -2.15 11.98
CA ASP A 33 -8.33 -1.65 13.35
C ASP A 33 -7.49 -0.38 13.44
N TYR A 34 -6.40 -0.30 12.65
CA TYR A 34 -5.47 0.82 12.68
C TYR A 34 -5.05 1.22 11.28
N VAL A 35 -4.86 2.52 11.07
CA VAL A 35 -4.28 3.08 9.86
C VAL A 35 -3.05 3.88 10.26
N VAL A 36 -1.94 3.61 9.61
CA VAL A 36 -0.67 4.30 9.85
C VAL A 36 -0.24 5.02 8.56
N VAL A 37 0.02 6.31 8.68
CA VAL A 37 0.56 7.11 7.58
C VAL A 37 2.07 7.19 7.72
N PHE A 38 2.81 6.91 6.66
CA PHE A 38 4.27 7.00 6.66
C PHE A 38 4.76 7.74 5.42
N SER A 39 5.90 8.43 5.55
CA SER A 39 6.46 9.27 4.48
C SER A 39 7.70 8.68 3.81
N GLU A 40 8.23 7.60 4.34
CA GLU A 40 9.35 6.88 3.75
C GLU A 40 8.96 6.29 2.38
N PRO A 41 9.93 6.08 1.46
CA PRO A 41 9.63 5.53 0.12
C PRO A 41 9.08 4.11 0.16
N ASP A 42 9.40 3.34 1.19
CA ASP A 42 8.89 1.99 1.39
C ASP A 42 8.40 1.77 2.83
N PRO A 43 7.65 0.71 3.11
CA PRO A 43 7.07 0.48 4.43
C PRO A 43 7.98 -0.22 5.45
N LEU A 44 9.26 -0.40 5.18
CA LEU A 44 10.16 -1.19 6.04
C LEU A 44 10.18 -0.70 7.48
N ARG A 45 10.29 0.62 7.69
CA ARG A 45 10.33 1.20 9.04
C ARG A 45 9.04 0.95 9.81
N VAL A 46 7.89 1.09 9.16
CA VAL A 46 6.58 0.83 9.76
C VAL A 46 6.45 -0.66 10.12
N ILE A 47 6.81 -1.55 9.21
CA ILE A 47 6.76 -3.00 9.43
C ILE A 47 7.67 -3.39 10.59
N THR A 48 8.87 -2.82 10.65
CA THR A 48 9.81 -3.06 11.74
C THR A 48 9.25 -2.60 13.10
N ALA A 49 8.55 -1.47 13.13
CA ALA A 49 7.95 -0.94 14.35
C ALA A 49 6.70 -1.72 14.79
N VAL A 50 5.83 -2.06 13.85
CA VAL A 50 4.56 -2.78 14.12
C VAL A 50 4.79 -4.25 14.41
N GLN A 51 5.77 -4.86 13.76
CA GLN A 51 6.09 -6.28 13.92
C GLN A 51 4.89 -7.20 13.68
N PRO A 52 4.28 -7.14 12.49
CA PRO A 52 3.08 -7.92 12.22
C PRO A 52 3.37 -9.43 12.21
N ASP A 53 2.38 -10.20 12.59
CA ASP A 53 2.45 -11.68 12.47
C ASP A 53 2.24 -12.13 11.03
N VAL A 54 1.41 -11.40 10.28
CA VAL A 54 1.16 -11.65 8.85
C VAL A 54 1.29 -10.35 8.08
N LEU A 55 2.16 -10.34 7.09
CA LEU A 55 2.33 -9.24 6.15
C LEU A 55 1.70 -9.63 4.82
N VAL A 56 0.78 -8.79 4.35
CA VAL A 56 0.05 -9.05 3.09
C VAL A 56 0.35 -7.94 2.10
N LYS A 57 0.67 -8.32 0.87
CA LYS A 57 0.88 -7.40 -0.24
C LYS A 57 0.08 -7.87 -1.46
N SER A 58 -0.69 -6.95 -2.05
CA SER A 58 -1.33 -7.20 -3.33
C SER A 58 -0.30 -6.98 -4.44
N THR A 59 0.17 -8.06 -5.01
CA THR A 59 1.21 -8.04 -6.05
C THR A 59 1.25 -9.38 -6.77
N ASP A 60 1.73 -9.37 -8.02
CA ASP A 60 2.05 -10.57 -8.76
C ASP A 60 3.50 -11.04 -8.52
N TRP A 61 4.24 -10.31 -7.67
CA TRP A 61 5.63 -10.64 -7.35
C TRP A 61 5.72 -11.87 -6.43
N ASP A 62 6.88 -12.52 -6.48
CA ASP A 62 7.21 -13.56 -5.52
C ASP A 62 7.18 -12.99 -4.09
N PRO A 63 6.57 -13.68 -3.11
CA PRO A 63 6.60 -13.24 -1.71
C PRO A 63 7.99 -12.92 -1.18
N LYS A 64 9.03 -13.52 -1.74
CA LYS A 64 10.44 -13.25 -1.38
C LYS A 64 10.89 -11.84 -1.72
N GLU A 65 10.22 -11.17 -2.65
CA GLU A 65 10.55 -9.81 -3.08
C GLU A 65 9.77 -8.75 -2.30
N ILE A 66 8.88 -9.15 -1.41
CA ILE A 66 8.08 -8.22 -0.61
C ILE A 66 8.95 -7.58 0.45
N ILE A 67 8.96 -6.24 0.47
CA ILE A 67 9.70 -5.47 1.47
C ILE A 67 9.17 -5.77 2.87
N GLY A 68 10.08 -6.05 3.81
CA GLY A 68 9.73 -6.39 5.18
C GLY A 68 9.62 -7.89 5.46
N ARG A 69 9.70 -8.74 4.44
CA ARG A 69 9.60 -10.19 4.61
C ARG A 69 10.58 -10.74 5.67
N GLU A 70 11.84 -10.31 5.59
CA GLU A 70 12.86 -10.81 6.51
C GLU A 70 12.56 -10.46 7.96
N VAL A 71 12.05 -9.26 8.21
CA VAL A 71 11.65 -8.80 9.55
C VAL A 71 10.52 -9.67 10.10
N VAL A 72 9.51 -9.96 9.28
CA VAL A 72 8.34 -10.74 9.67
C VAL A 72 8.71 -12.20 9.90
N GLU A 73 9.42 -12.81 8.97
CA GLU A 73 9.81 -14.23 9.05
C GLU A 73 10.79 -14.51 10.18
N ALA A 74 11.71 -13.58 10.49
CA ALA A 74 12.64 -13.71 11.59
C ALA A 74 11.96 -13.88 12.95
N ARG A 75 10.71 -13.43 13.07
CA ARG A 75 9.89 -13.55 14.26
C ARG A 75 8.89 -14.70 14.21
N GLY A 76 8.99 -15.56 13.19
CA GLY A 76 8.07 -16.68 13.00
C GLY A 76 6.76 -16.29 12.30
N GLY A 77 6.65 -15.07 11.77
CA GLY A 77 5.48 -14.62 11.02
C GLY A 77 5.46 -15.12 9.58
N SER A 78 4.42 -14.76 8.87
CA SER A 78 4.16 -15.18 7.49
C SER A 78 3.99 -13.98 6.56
N VAL A 79 4.38 -14.17 5.29
CA VAL A 79 4.21 -13.17 4.23
C VAL A 79 3.35 -13.78 3.13
N LEU A 80 2.28 -13.07 2.76
CA LEU A 80 1.35 -13.51 1.73
C LEU A 80 1.32 -12.48 0.59
N SER A 81 1.41 -12.96 -0.63
CA SER A 81 1.08 -12.16 -1.81
C SER A 81 -0.34 -12.51 -2.27
N VAL A 82 -1.12 -11.48 -2.55
CA VAL A 82 -2.47 -11.62 -3.10
C VAL A 82 -2.44 -11.09 -4.53
N PRO A 83 -2.94 -11.85 -5.51
CA PRO A 83 -2.96 -11.39 -6.89
C PRO A 83 -3.70 -10.06 -7.04
N GLU A 84 -3.20 -9.19 -7.92
CA GLU A 84 -3.87 -7.95 -8.24
C GLU A 84 -5.17 -8.23 -8.99
N VAL A 85 -6.21 -7.43 -8.71
CA VAL A 85 -7.47 -7.53 -9.46
C VAL A 85 -7.28 -6.91 -10.83
N THR A 86 -7.43 -7.71 -11.87
CA THR A 86 -7.24 -7.28 -13.26
C THR A 86 -8.26 -6.20 -13.64
N GLY A 87 -7.78 -5.16 -14.33
CA GLY A 87 -8.64 -4.09 -14.86
C GLY A 87 -9.05 -3.04 -13.83
N ILE A 88 -8.54 -3.11 -12.60
CA ILE A 88 -8.84 -2.15 -11.54
C ILE A 88 -7.54 -1.54 -11.02
N SER A 89 -7.36 -0.25 -11.24
CA SER A 89 -6.26 0.54 -10.66
C SER A 89 -6.56 2.02 -10.80
N THR A 90 -5.91 2.85 -10.00
CA THR A 90 -6.02 4.30 -10.12
C THR A 90 -5.55 4.77 -11.50
N THR A 91 -4.51 4.18 -12.05
CA THR A 91 -4.01 4.50 -13.38
C THR A 91 -5.06 4.25 -14.45
N ILE A 92 -5.72 3.10 -14.40
CA ILE A 92 -6.80 2.77 -15.33
C ILE A 92 -7.98 3.74 -15.20
N LEU A 93 -8.35 4.10 -13.98
CA LEU A 93 -9.43 5.07 -13.74
C LEU A 93 -9.09 6.45 -14.34
N ILE A 94 -7.87 6.94 -14.15
CA ILE A 94 -7.43 8.21 -14.72
C ILE A 94 -7.50 8.16 -16.25
N GLU A 95 -7.01 7.09 -16.86
CA GLU A 95 -7.07 6.93 -18.32
C GLU A 95 -8.51 6.92 -18.84
N ARG A 96 -9.40 6.20 -18.17
CA ARG A 96 -10.83 6.17 -18.54
C ARG A 96 -11.47 7.54 -18.42
N MET A 97 -11.14 8.31 -17.39
CA MET A 97 -11.64 9.67 -17.22
C MET A 97 -11.15 10.59 -18.33
N ARG A 98 -9.87 10.49 -18.70
CA ARG A 98 -9.29 11.28 -19.80
C ARG A 98 -9.98 11.02 -21.12
N THR A 99 -10.28 9.76 -21.42
CA THR A 99 -10.94 9.40 -22.68
C THR A 99 -12.43 9.67 -22.67
N ALA A 100 -13.07 9.80 -21.50
CA ALA A 100 -14.47 10.12 -21.37
C ALA A 100 -14.76 11.63 -21.52
N LEU A 101 -13.75 12.46 -21.35
CA LEU A 101 -13.86 13.92 -21.52
C LEU A 101 -13.56 14.34 -22.97
#